data_4767e60132beb4b83552c3ed7516b10f
#
_entry.id   4767e60132beb4b83552c3ed7516b10f
#
_cell.length_a   1.000
_cell.length_b   1.000
_cell.length_c   1.000
_cell.angle_alpha   90.00
_cell.angle_beta   90.00
_cell.angle_gamma   90.00
#
_symmetry.space_group_name_H-M   'P 1'
#
loop_
_entity.id
_entity.type
_entity.pdbx_description
1 polymer ?
#
loop_
_entity_poly.entity_id
_entity_poly.type
_entity_poly.pdbx_seq_one_letter_code
_entity_poly.pdbx_strand_id
1 'polypeptide(L)'
;MCEICYVDEAIKGKIIARNSEFHKVASSPFGEDDEAGMLNLIDAASRTAILRRADPTKVYDLSVDHFIGMPGWTGAGDQPYQIWMTHTPQGEIVGDSMKKGKDANTLVAYSGDGISMYTHCGTHIDTFNHFGYDGAIFNNFTAHDHLGSRAWRKCGAEKQPPIFARGILLDIAAMHGLATLEPSHAIGEKDLVDCLKHQKTQLRSGDVVLIRTGQMTLWPDSKFVMNTPGLNREGAAFLAKNGAVTIGADNLTLEQTPAADPINFFPVHTYLLAEAGVPIIEIMQLDELAADKVCEFAFFGACIKLRGATGAPMRPVAMPLVDSPII
;
A
#
# COMPACT_ATOMS: atom_id res chain seq x y z
N MET A 1 -20.70 17.63 14.52
CA MET A 1 -19.52 16.79 14.22
C MET A 1 -20.02 15.59 13.46
N CYS A 2 -19.33 15.20 12.40
CA CYS A 2 -19.70 13.98 11.68
C CYS A 2 -19.40 12.79 12.60
N GLU A 3 -20.39 11.94 12.88
CA GLU A 3 -20.21 10.80 13.80
C GLU A 3 -19.22 9.75 13.27
N ILE A 4 -18.93 9.75 11.97
CA ILE A 4 -18.12 8.75 11.28
C ILE A 4 -16.76 9.27 10.82
N CYS A 5 -16.51 10.58 10.81
CA CYS A 5 -15.25 11.18 10.40
C CYS A 5 -14.84 12.29 11.36
N TYR A 6 -13.63 12.19 11.88
CA TYR A 6 -13.01 13.22 12.71
C TYR A 6 -11.74 13.74 12.06
N VAL A 7 -11.74 15.02 11.74
CA VAL A 7 -10.57 15.73 11.26
C VAL A 7 -10.14 16.73 12.32
N ASP A 8 -8.93 16.59 12.82
CA ASP A 8 -8.36 17.56 13.76
C ASP A 8 -8.22 18.93 13.07
N GLU A 9 -8.85 19.96 13.63
CA GLU A 9 -8.82 21.33 13.09
C GLU A 9 -7.38 21.87 13.01
N ALA A 10 -6.47 21.44 13.91
CA ALA A 10 -5.07 21.86 13.90
C ALA A 10 -4.31 21.41 12.64
N ILE A 11 -4.73 20.32 12.01
CA ILE A 11 -4.07 19.77 10.83
C ILE A 11 -4.91 19.85 9.55
N LYS A 12 -6.13 20.35 9.65
CA LYS A 12 -7.07 20.45 8.51
C LYS A 12 -6.49 21.16 7.29
N GLY A 13 -5.73 22.23 7.53
CA GLY A 13 -5.02 22.99 6.49
C GLY A 13 -3.84 22.26 5.87
N LYS A 14 -3.38 21.16 6.48
CA LYS A 14 -2.30 20.31 5.97
C LYS A 14 -2.80 19.11 5.17
N ILE A 15 -4.12 18.89 5.13
CA ILE A 15 -4.69 17.82 4.31
C ILE A 15 -4.68 18.28 2.85
N ILE A 16 -3.80 17.70 2.06
CA ILE A 16 -3.51 18.10 0.67
C ILE A 16 -4.77 18.04 -0.19
N ALA A 17 -5.52 16.94 -0.10
CA ALA A 17 -6.73 16.71 -0.90
C ALA A 17 -7.83 17.76 -0.71
N ARG A 18 -7.84 18.53 0.38
CA ARG A 18 -8.82 19.61 0.60
C ARG A 18 -8.54 20.86 -0.22
N ASN A 19 -7.26 21.04 -0.58
CA ASN A 19 -6.78 22.22 -1.29
C ASN A 19 -6.36 21.89 -2.73
N SER A 20 -6.41 20.63 -3.16
CA SER A 20 -6.01 20.21 -4.50
C SER A 20 -7.10 20.52 -5.53
N GLU A 21 -6.69 20.92 -6.72
CA GLU A 21 -7.55 21.01 -7.90
C GLU A 21 -7.59 19.65 -8.60
N PHE A 22 -8.77 19.26 -9.11
CA PHE A 22 -8.90 18.02 -9.87
C PHE A 22 -8.06 18.03 -11.16
N HIS A 23 -7.47 16.88 -11.49
CA HIS A 23 -6.63 16.66 -12.66
C HIS A 23 -5.38 17.54 -12.72
N LYS A 24 -4.88 17.95 -11.56
CA LYS A 24 -3.63 18.69 -11.42
C LYS A 24 -2.78 18.11 -10.30
N VAL A 25 -1.50 18.14 -10.51
CA VAL A 25 -0.52 17.76 -9.47
C VAL A 25 -0.61 18.76 -8.32
N ALA A 26 -0.73 18.26 -7.09
CA ALA A 26 -0.80 19.11 -5.91
C ALA A 26 0.58 19.56 -5.46
N SER A 27 0.63 20.78 -4.89
CA SER A 27 1.76 21.26 -4.10
C SER A 27 1.63 20.78 -2.65
N SER A 28 2.74 20.41 -2.03
CA SER A 28 2.75 19.98 -0.64
C SER A 28 2.73 21.17 0.33
N PRO A 29 1.89 21.15 1.37
CA PRO A 29 1.95 22.13 2.46
C PRO A 29 3.14 21.91 3.41
N PHE A 30 3.93 20.85 3.20
CA PHE A 30 5.11 20.52 4.01
C PHE A 30 6.43 21.03 3.41
N GLY A 31 6.37 21.73 2.28
CA GLY A 31 7.50 22.39 1.65
C GLY A 31 7.80 21.90 0.22
N GLU A 32 8.64 22.67 -0.47
CA GLU A 32 8.99 22.44 -1.88
C GLU A 32 9.76 21.14 -2.12
N ASP A 33 10.49 20.68 -1.11
CA ASP A 33 11.25 19.43 -1.17
C ASP A 33 10.52 18.22 -0.57
N ASP A 34 9.25 18.37 -0.19
CA ASP A 34 8.49 17.26 0.40
C ASP A 34 8.29 16.12 -0.59
N GLU A 35 8.65 14.91 -0.16
CA GLU A 35 8.53 13.66 -0.88
C GLU A 35 7.70 12.61 -0.10
N ALA A 36 7.13 12.99 1.07
CA ALA A 36 6.39 12.10 1.97
C ALA A 36 4.86 12.34 1.98
N GLY A 37 4.39 13.48 1.47
CA GLY A 37 2.97 13.79 1.36
C GLY A 37 2.22 13.70 2.69
N MET A 38 1.08 13.02 2.69
CA MET A 38 0.23 12.87 3.87
C MET A 38 0.89 12.06 5.00
N LEU A 39 1.93 11.26 4.74
CA LEU A 39 2.67 10.57 5.79
C LEU A 39 3.35 11.52 6.79
N ASN A 40 3.55 12.79 6.43
CA ASN A 40 4.03 13.83 7.36
C ASN A 40 3.06 14.12 8.53
N LEU A 41 1.82 13.65 8.47
CA LEU A 41 0.87 13.76 9.59
C LEU A 41 1.12 12.73 10.70
N ILE A 42 1.97 11.74 10.47
CA ILE A 42 2.34 10.76 11.49
C ILE A 42 3.46 11.31 12.36
N ASP A 43 3.12 11.82 13.53
CA ASP A 43 4.06 12.44 14.46
C ASP A 43 4.44 11.53 15.65
N ALA A 44 5.29 12.02 16.54
CA ALA A 44 5.73 11.28 17.72
C ALA A 44 4.58 11.04 18.72
N ALA A 45 3.63 11.97 18.81
CA ALA A 45 2.51 11.85 19.75
C ALA A 45 1.54 10.77 19.30
N SER A 46 1.19 10.74 17.99
CA SER A 46 0.33 9.71 17.43
C SER A 46 0.95 8.32 17.56
N ARG A 47 2.25 8.17 17.24
CA ARG A 47 2.97 6.90 17.44
C ARG A 47 2.96 6.45 18.90
N THR A 48 3.19 7.36 19.84
CA THR A 48 3.17 7.03 21.27
C THR A 48 1.78 6.56 21.73
N ALA A 49 0.73 7.24 21.26
CA ALA A 49 -0.65 6.86 21.59
C ALA A 49 -1.01 5.45 21.08
N ILE A 50 -0.56 5.11 19.88
CA ILE A 50 -0.77 3.79 19.29
C ILE A 50 0.00 2.71 20.05
N LEU A 51 1.29 2.93 20.32
CA LEU A 51 2.13 1.96 21.04
C LEU A 51 1.60 1.62 22.43
N ARG A 52 1.02 2.59 23.13
CA ARG A 52 0.41 2.36 24.44
C ARG A 52 -0.82 1.47 24.40
N ARG A 53 -1.45 1.33 23.26
CA ARG A 53 -2.71 0.60 23.07
C ARG A 53 -2.57 -0.66 22.22
N ALA A 54 -1.43 -0.86 21.58
CA ALA A 54 -1.20 -2.03 20.75
C ALA A 54 -1.14 -3.29 21.61
N ASP A 55 -2.02 -4.26 21.32
CA ASP A 55 -2.04 -5.57 21.98
C ASP A 55 -0.97 -6.49 21.36
N PRO A 56 0.12 -6.81 22.07
CA PRO A 56 1.19 -7.63 21.51
C PRO A 56 0.85 -9.13 21.51
N THR A 57 -0.30 -9.54 22.00
CA THR A 57 -0.67 -10.97 22.13
C THR A 57 -0.98 -11.58 20.77
N LYS A 58 -1.38 -10.77 19.77
CA LYS A 58 -1.62 -11.20 18.40
C LYS A 58 -1.04 -10.23 17.38
N VAL A 59 -0.32 -10.78 16.39
CA VAL A 59 0.22 -10.02 15.24
C VAL A 59 -0.36 -10.64 13.99
N TYR A 60 -0.94 -9.80 13.13
CA TYR A 60 -1.42 -10.17 11.82
C TYR A 60 -0.38 -9.82 10.77
N ASP A 61 0.00 -10.77 9.93
CA ASP A 61 0.79 -10.54 8.72
C ASP A 61 -0.16 -10.14 7.60
N LEU A 62 -0.01 -8.94 7.08
CA LEU A 62 -0.89 -8.38 6.05
C LEU A 62 -0.33 -8.55 4.64
N SER A 63 0.63 -9.45 4.45
CA SER A 63 1.32 -9.66 3.18
C SER A 63 1.01 -11.02 2.56
N VAL A 64 1.27 -11.13 1.27
CA VAL A 64 1.26 -12.40 0.53
C VAL A 64 2.68 -12.88 0.27
N ASP A 65 2.83 -14.21 0.09
CA ASP A 65 4.10 -14.80 -0.36
C ASP A 65 4.41 -14.42 -1.81
N HIS A 66 5.71 -14.29 -2.11
CA HIS A 66 6.21 -14.18 -3.48
C HIS A 66 6.65 -15.54 -3.99
N PHE A 67 6.11 -15.98 -5.14
CA PHE A 67 6.43 -17.27 -5.75
C PHE A 67 6.32 -17.21 -7.28
N ILE A 68 7.02 -18.13 -7.96
CA ILE A 68 6.97 -18.22 -9.43
C ILE A 68 5.55 -18.58 -9.87
N GLY A 69 4.98 -17.75 -10.76
CA GLY A 69 3.61 -17.94 -11.27
C GLY A 69 2.53 -17.23 -10.43
N MET A 70 2.90 -16.45 -9.40
CA MET A 70 1.94 -15.63 -8.67
C MET A 70 1.23 -14.64 -9.59
N PRO A 71 -0.06 -14.34 -9.34
CA PRO A 71 -0.77 -13.29 -10.08
C PRO A 71 -0.10 -11.93 -9.92
N GLY A 72 -0.09 -11.13 -10.99
CA GLY A 72 0.47 -9.80 -10.98
C GLY A 72 0.12 -9.06 -12.27
N TRP A 73 0.42 -7.76 -12.30
CA TRP A 73 0.23 -6.95 -13.47
C TRP A 73 1.28 -7.28 -14.54
N THR A 74 0.84 -7.84 -15.66
CA THR A 74 1.70 -8.18 -16.80
C THR A 74 1.22 -7.56 -18.11
N GLY A 75 0.15 -6.76 -18.06
CA GLY A 75 -0.53 -6.20 -19.24
C GLY A 75 0.33 -5.23 -20.05
N ALA A 76 1.29 -4.56 -19.42
CA ALA A 76 2.25 -3.67 -20.08
C ALA A 76 3.58 -4.35 -20.44
N GLY A 77 3.70 -5.67 -20.22
CA GLY A 77 4.94 -6.41 -20.42
C GLY A 77 5.88 -6.40 -19.22
N ASP A 78 5.35 -6.07 -18.04
CA ASP A 78 6.12 -6.05 -16.81
C ASP A 78 6.58 -7.46 -16.43
N GLN A 79 7.74 -7.53 -15.78
CA GLN A 79 8.41 -8.79 -15.51
C GLN A 79 7.74 -9.55 -14.37
N PRO A 80 7.35 -10.83 -14.57
CA PRO A 80 6.86 -11.68 -13.50
C PRO A 80 7.96 -11.98 -12.48
N TYR A 81 7.54 -12.32 -11.26
CA TYR A 81 8.47 -12.74 -10.22
C TYR A 81 9.28 -13.97 -10.65
N GLN A 82 10.58 -13.89 -10.46
CA GLN A 82 11.53 -14.97 -10.70
C GLN A 82 12.48 -15.09 -9.50
N ILE A 83 12.82 -16.31 -9.14
CA ILE A 83 13.86 -16.63 -8.16
C ILE A 83 14.74 -17.75 -8.72
N TRP A 84 16.05 -17.66 -8.47
CA TRP A 84 16.99 -18.70 -8.86
C TRP A 84 18.10 -18.83 -7.83
N MET A 85 18.63 -20.03 -7.68
CA MET A 85 19.80 -20.25 -6.84
C MET A 85 21.04 -19.72 -7.53
N THR A 86 21.81 -18.91 -6.84
CA THR A 86 23.15 -18.46 -7.26
C THR A 86 24.22 -19.40 -6.74
N HIS A 87 23.98 -20.03 -5.59
CA HIS A 87 24.85 -21.01 -4.96
C HIS A 87 24.02 -22.14 -4.35
N THR A 88 24.53 -23.36 -4.46
CA THR A 88 23.97 -24.53 -3.77
C THR A 88 25.13 -25.34 -3.17
N PRO A 89 24.92 -26.05 -2.05
CA PRO A 89 25.98 -26.86 -1.45
C PRO A 89 26.65 -27.85 -2.44
N GLN A 90 25.80 -28.52 -3.25
CA GLN A 90 26.33 -29.46 -4.26
C GLN A 90 27.05 -28.73 -5.39
N GLY A 91 26.58 -27.57 -5.80
CA GLY A 91 27.23 -26.73 -6.83
C GLY A 91 28.63 -26.29 -6.39
N GLU A 92 28.82 -25.93 -5.11
CA GLU A 92 30.09 -25.50 -4.57
C GLU A 92 31.10 -26.68 -4.42
N ILE A 93 30.63 -27.88 -4.09
CA ILE A 93 31.51 -29.08 -4.08
C ILE A 93 32.12 -29.35 -5.47
N VAL A 94 31.35 -29.10 -6.52
CA VAL A 94 31.77 -29.31 -7.91
C VAL A 94 32.49 -28.10 -8.50
N GLY A 95 31.96 -26.91 -8.29
CA GLY A 95 32.39 -25.69 -8.96
C GLY A 95 33.46 -24.89 -8.22
N ASP A 96 33.53 -25.04 -6.89
CA ASP A 96 34.50 -24.34 -6.01
C ASP A 96 34.63 -22.84 -6.34
N SER A 97 33.52 -22.14 -6.44
CA SER A 97 33.44 -20.75 -6.87
C SER A 97 34.30 -19.81 -5.99
N MET A 98 34.38 -20.11 -4.70
CA MET A 98 35.22 -19.38 -3.75
C MET A 98 36.65 -19.91 -3.60
N LYS A 99 37.06 -20.93 -4.38
CA LYS A 99 38.41 -21.53 -4.39
C LYS A 99 38.86 -22.00 -3.00
N LYS A 100 37.97 -22.65 -2.25
CA LYS A 100 38.24 -23.17 -0.89
C LYS A 100 38.69 -24.62 -0.88
N GLY A 101 38.46 -25.34 -1.97
CA GLY A 101 38.74 -26.76 -2.09
C GLY A 101 37.62 -27.66 -1.56
N LYS A 102 37.66 -28.93 -2.00
CA LYS A 102 36.58 -29.89 -1.75
C LYS A 102 36.30 -30.13 -0.27
N ASP A 103 37.34 -30.23 0.56
CA ASP A 103 37.13 -30.51 1.99
C ASP A 103 36.39 -29.38 2.70
N ALA A 104 36.74 -28.13 2.43
CA ALA A 104 36.05 -26.97 2.97
C ALA A 104 34.62 -26.87 2.48
N ASN A 105 34.38 -27.08 1.17
CA ASN A 105 33.05 -27.04 0.56
C ASN A 105 32.17 -28.22 0.99
N THR A 106 32.75 -29.32 1.44
CA THR A 106 32.04 -30.45 2.05
C THR A 106 31.65 -30.14 3.50
N LEU A 107 32.53 -29.45 4.24
CA LEU A 107 32.32 -29.09 5.63
C LEU A 107 31.29 -27.95 5.77
N VAL A 108 31.35 -26.92 4.89
CA VAL A 108 30.51 -25.73 4.97
C VAL A 108 29.48 -25.77 3.83
N ALA A 109 28.22 -26.02 4.19
CA ALA A 109 27.12 -25.96 3.26
C ALA A 109 26.46 -24.55 3.31
N TYR A 110 26.40 -23.86 2.15
CA TYR A 110 25.70 -22.61 2.04
C TYR A 110 24.90 -22.53 0.74
N SER A 111 23.88 -21.69 0.76
CA SER A 111 23.02 -21.40 -0.38
C SER A 111 22.87 -19.89 -0.54
N GLY A 112 22.72 -19.45 -1.76
CA GLY A 112 22.40 -18.08 -2.11
C GLY A 112 21.41 -18.06 -3.28
N ASP A 113 20.63 -17.02 -3.37
CA ASP A 113 19.63 -16.85 -4.41
C ASP A 113 19.63 -15.41 -4.95
N GLY A 114 18.97 -15.23 -6.08
CA GLY A 114 18.70 -13.96 -6.70
C GLY A 114 17.23 -13.88 -7.09
N ILE A 115 16.68 -12.67 -7.07
CA ILE A 115 15.30 -12.39 -7.52
C ILE A 115 15.31 -11.38 -8.66
N SER A 116 14.33 -11.50 -9.53
CA SER A 116 13.97 -10.47 -10.50
C SER A 116 12.46 -10.36 -10.54
N MET A 117 11.94 -9.14 -10.45
CA MET A 117 10.50 -8.91 -10.39
C MET A 117 10.17 -7.46 -10.77
N TYR A 118 8.92 -7.24 -11.15
CA TYR A 118 8.32 -5.92 -11.17
C TYR A 118 8.14 -5.42 -9.73
N THR A 119 8.41 -4.15 -9.46
CA THR A 119 8.37 -3.62 -8.09
C THR A 119 6.95 -3.54 -7.50
N HIS A 120 5.93 -3.62 -8.37
CA HIS A 120 4.51 -3.68 -8.02
C HIS A 120 3.97 -5.13 -8.06
N CYS A 121 4.68 -6.05 -7.40
CA CYS A 121 4.40 -7.48 -7.38
C CYS A 121 4.23 -7.94 -5.93
N GLY A 122 3.19 -8.75 -5.64
CA GLY A 122 2.83 -9.11 -4.26
C GLY A 122 2.42 -7.89 -3.44
N THR A 123 2.47 -7.99 -2.12
CA THR A 123 2.15 -6.85 -1.25
C THR A 123 3.23 -5.78 -1.37
N HIS A 124 2.85 -4.60 -1.83
CA HIS A 124 3.76 -3.49 -2.10
C HIS A 124 3.12 -2.13 -1.82
N ILE A 125 3.95 -1.10 -1.80
CA ILE A 125 3.51 0.29 -1.73
C ILE A 125 3.86 1.00 -3.04
N ASP A 126 2.92 1.78 -3.54
CA ASP A 126 3.13 2.73 -4.64
C ASP A 126 3.56 4.08 -4.12
N THR A 127 4.55 4.65 -4.78
CA THR A 127 5.12 5.94 -4.43
C THR A 127 4.69 7.03 -5.40
N PHE A 128 4.91 8.29 -5.05
CA PHE A 128 4.35 9.42 -5.80
C PHE A 128 4.94 9.61 -7.20
N ASN A 129 6.01 8.92 -7.54
CA ASN A 129 6.59 8.92 -8.89
C ASN A 129 6.01 7.82 -9.79
N HIS A 130 4.98 7.07 -9.31
CA HIS A 130 4.31 6.04 -10.11
C HIS A 130 3.29 6.65 -11.09
N PHE A 131 2.41 7.52 -10.60
CA PHE A 131 1.41 8.19 -11.42
C PHE A 131 1.46 9.71 -11.27
N GLY A 132 1.14 10.41 -12.35
CA GLY A 132 1.12 11.86 -12.41
C GLY A 132 0.30 12.38 -13.58
N TYR A 133 0.42 13.66 -13.88
CA TYR A 133 -0.24 14.31 -15.00
C TYR A 133 0.79 15.08 -15.84
N ASP A 134 0.70 14.98 -17.15
CA ASP A 134 1.48 15.78 -18.10
C ASP A 134 2.99 15.81 -17.80
N GLY A 135 3.54 14.65 -17.44
CA GLY A 135 4.95 14.49 -17.10
C GLY A 135 5.36 15.07 -15.75
N ALA A 136 4.42 15.51 -14.93
CA ALA A 136 4.65 15.93 -13.55
C ALA A 136 4.07 14.92 -12.54
N ILE A 137 4.77 14.73 -11.42
CA ILE A 137 4.38 13.92 -10.27
C ILE A 137 4.13 14.81 -9.06
N PHE A 138 3.67 14.23 -7.95
CA PHE A 138 3.40 14.95 -6.70
C PHE A 138 4.43 16.03 -6.40
N ASN A 139 3.95 17.12 -5.80
CA ASN A 139 4.73 18.31 -5.42
C ASN A 139 5.41 19.02 -6.63
N ASN A 140 4.83 18.88 -7.82
CA ASN A 140 5.28 19.50 -9.07
C ASN A 140 6.71 19.08 -9.53
N PHE A 141 7.20 17.94 -9.09
CA PHE A 141 8.42 17.38 -9.64
C PHE A 141 8.17 16.90 -11.06
N THR A 142 8.97 17.36 -12.04
CA THR A 142 8.77 17.05 -13.46
C THR A 142 9.70 15.92 -13.93
N ALA A 143 9.25 15.13 -14.88
CA ALA A 143 10.09 14.13 -15.55
C ALA A 143 11.30 14.79 -16.24
N HIS A 144 11.11 15.99 -16.80
CA HIS A 144 12.20 16.74 -17.43
C HIS A 144 13.38 16.96 -16.48
N ASP A 145 13.12 17.37 -15.25
CA ASP A 145 14.19 17.75 -14.30
C ASP A 145 14.63 16.59 -13.39
N HIS A 146 13.74 15.62 -13.15
CA HIS A 146 13.92 14.64 -12.09
C HIS A 146 13.92 13.18 -12.54
N LEU A 147 13.57 12.86 -13.79
CA LEU A 147 13.72 11.51 -14.33
C LEU A 147 15.08 11.34 -14.98
N GLY A 148 15.93 10.54 -14.38
CA GLY A 148 17.22 10.16 -14.94
C GLY A 148 17.09 9.03 -15.97
N SER A 149 18.21 8.62 -16.57
CA SER A 149 18.24 7.54 -17.58
C SER A 149 17.80 6.16 -17.04
N ARG A 150 17.72 5.97 -15.72
CA ARG A 150 17.43 4.68 -15.11
C ARG A 150 16.40 4.73 -13.97
N ALA A 151 16.20 5.89 -13.35
CA ALA A 151 15.34 6.02 -12.19
C ALA A 151 14.96 7.48 -11.95
N TRP A 152 13.88 7.68 -11.22
CA TRP A 152 13.51 8.99 -10.68
C TRP A 152 14.51 9.43 -9.60
N ARG A 153 14.69 10.76 -9.47
CA ARG A 153 15.51 11.38 -8.42
C ARG A 153 14.68 11.93 -7.27
N LYS A 154 13.36 11.98 -7.46
CA LYS A 154 12.35 12.45 -6.48
C LYS A 154 11.27 11.41 -6.30
N CYS A 155 10.67 11.39 -5.11
CA CYS A 155 9.53 10.57 -4.74
C CYS A 155 9.72 9.04 -4.87
N GLY A 156 10.96 8.54 -4.91
CA GLY A 156 11.21 7.11 -4.99
C GLY A 156 10.93 6.36 -3.68
N ALA A 157 10.90 5.04 -3.74
CA ALA A 157 10.59 4.18 -2.60
C ALA A 157 11.54 4.39 -1.41
N GLU A 158 12.79 4.80 -1.64
CA GLU A 158 13.73 5.14 -0.58
C GLU A 158 13.34 6.37 0.23
N LYS A 159 12.42 7.19 -0.28
CA LYS A 159 11.92 8.41 0.36
C LYS A 159 10.70 8.17 1.23
N GLN A 160 10.04 7.02 1.07
CA GLN A 160 8.89 6.69 1.89
C GLN A 160 9.32 6.43 3.34
N PRO A 161 8.82 7.20 4.33
CA PRO A 161 9.10 6.93 5.72
C PRO A 161 8.42 5.63 6.16
N PRO A 162 8.96 4.91 7.17
CA PRO A 162 8.24 3.83 7.82
C PRO A 162 6.89 4.32 8.35
N ILE A 163 5.82 3.57 8.07
CA ILE A 163 4.46 3.91 8.48
C ILE A 163 4.19 3.28 9.84
N PHE A 164 3.82 4.11 10.81
CA PHE A 164 3.49 3.73 12.17
C PHE A 164 2.28 4.53 12.59
N ALA A 165 1.08 3.98 12.34
CA ALA A 165 -0.16 4.73 12.44
C ALA A 165 -1.31 3.88 12.98
N ARG A 166 -2.42 4.52 13.36
CA ARG A 166 -3.68 3.82 13.57
C ARG A 166 -4.17 3.30 12.22
N GLY A 167 -4.50 2.01 12.16
CA GLY A 167 -5.12 1.38 11.02
C GLY A 167 -6.61 1.18 11.23
N ILE A 168 -7.39 1.31 10.16
CA ILE A 168 -8.81 0.96 10.10
C ILE A 168 -9.02 -0.03 8.97
N LEU A 169 -9.70 -1.14 9.28
CA LEU A 169 -10.23 -2.06 8.28
C LEU A 169 -11.67 -1.66 7.93
N LEU A 170 -11.95 -1.43 6.67
CA LEU A 170 -13.30 -1.31 6.12
C LEU A 170 -13.62 -2.58 5.34
N ASP A 171 -14.34 -3.50 5.97
CA ASP A 171 -14.77 -4.76 5.36
C ASP A 171 -16.04 -4.56 4.55
N ILE A 172 -15.87 -4.04 3.32
CA ILE A 172 -16.97 -3.72 2.42
C ILE A 172 -17.69 -5.01 2.00
N ALA A 173 -16.95 -6.09 1.75
CA ALA A 173 -17.56 -7.37 1.37
C ALA A 173 -18.51 -7.89 2.47
N ALA A 174 -18.07 -7.94 3.72
CA ALA A 174 -18.90 -8.41 4.83
C ALA A 174 -20.08 -7.47 5.09
N MET A 175 -19.95 -6.15 4.91
CA MET A 175 -21.06 -5.20 5.03
C MET A 175 -22.18 -5.53 4.02
N HIS A 176 -21.83 -5.95 2.81
CA HIS A 176 -22.79 -6.41 1.80
C HIS A 176 -23.25 -7.87 2.00
N GLY A 177 -22.75 -8.56 3.04
CA GLY A 177 -23.08 -9.98 3.29
C GLY A 177 -22.44 -10.95 2.30
N LEU A 178 -21.34 -10.53 1.67
CA LEU A 178 -20.62 -11.27 0.64
C LEU A 178 -19.25 -11.73 1.13
N ALA A 179 -18.75 -12.86 0.63
CA ALA A 179 -17.38 -13.27 0.83
C ALA A 179 -16.43 -12.44 -0.03
N THR A 180 -16.85 -12.14 -1.26
CA THR A 180 -16.16 -11.30 -2.25
C THR A 180 -17.19 -10.40 -2.92
N LEU A 181 -16.85 -9.14 -3.15
CA LEU A 181 -17.69 -8.22 -3.92
C LEU A 181 -17.85 -8.69 -5.38
N GLU A 182 -18.94 -8.26 -6.00
CA GLU A 182 -19.16 -8.54 -7.42
C GLU A 182 -18.00 -7.96 -8.27
N PRO A 183 -17.66 -8.63 -9.38
CA PRO A 183 -16.64 -8.14 -10.30
C PRO A 183 -16.87 -6.67 -10.68
N SER A 184 -15.82 -5.87 -10.67
CA SER A 184 -15.87 -4.43 -11.00
C SER A 184 -16.81 -3.60 -10.12
N HIS A 185 -17.16 -4.05 -8.91
CA HIS A 185 -17.92 -3.23 -7.97
C HIS A 185 -17.14 -1.96 -7.63
N ALA A 186 -17.77 -0.81 -7.83
CA ALA A 186 -17.20 0.51 -7.58
C ALA A 186 -17.49 0.96 -6.15
N ILE A 187 -16.50 0.96 -5.28
CA ILE A 187 -16.63 1.43 -3.90
C ILE A 187 -16.57 2.96 -3.88
N GLY A 188 -17.72 3.60 -3.67
CA GLY A 188 -17.87 5.05 -3.55
C GLY A 188 -17.96 5.53 -2.09
N GLU A 189 -18.18 6.83 -1.91
CA GLU A 189 -18.37 7.45 -0.58
C GLU A 189 -19.49 6.76 0.21
N LYS A 190 -20.58 6.39 -0.46
CA LYS A 190 -21.72 5.74 0.20
C LYS A 190 -21.33 4.41 0.85
N ASP A 191 -20.61 3.55 0.14
CA ASP A 191 -20.18 2.26 0.70
C ASP A 191 -19.27 2.45 1.92
N LEU A 192 -18.35 3.42 1.84
CA LEU A 192 -17.41 3.74 2.92
C LEU A 192 -18.14 4.26 4.16
N VAL A 193 -19.09 5.17 3.97
CA VAL A 193 -19.93 5.74 5.05
C VAL A 193 -20.80 4.66 5.70
N ASP A 194 -21.42 3.80 4.90
CA ASP A 194 -22.26 2.72 5.40
C ASP A 194 -21.42 1.67 6.15
N CYS A 195 -20.22 1.37 5.68
CA CYS A 195 -19.29 0.44 6.34
C CYS A 195 -18.83 1.00 7.70
N LEU A 196 -18.41 2.27 7.77
CA LEU A 196 -18.04 2.92 9.03
C LEU A 196 -19.16 2.85 10.07
N LYS A 197 -20.42 3.10 9.65
CA LYS A 197 -21.60 2.98 10.51
C LYS A 197 -21.85 1.53 10.94
N HIS A 198 -21.78 0.59 9.99
CA HIS A 198 -21.99 -0.83 10.25
C HIS A 198 -21.00 -1.37 11.29
N GLN A 199 -19.72 -1.03 11.12
CA GLN A 199 -18.64 -1.44 12.01
C GLN A 199 -18.55 -0.60 13.29
N LYS A 200 -19.35 0.48 13.41
CA LYS A 200 -19.33 1.43 14.55
C LYS A 200 -17.93 2.00 14.77
N THR A 201 -17.19 2.20 13.71
CA THR A 201 -15.85 2.80 13.75
C THR A 201 -15.84 4.20 13.15
N GLN A 202 -14.81 4.97 13.46
CA GLN A 202 -14.66 6.36 13.05
C GLN A 202 -13.34 6.56 12.33
N LEU A 203 -13.39 7.12 11.11
CA LEU A 203 -12.20 7.58 10.40
C LEU A 203 -11.62 8.82 11.10
N ARG A 204 -10.32 8.84 11.31
CA ARG A 204 -9.57 9.98 11.88
C ARG A 204 -8.44 10.39 10.95
N SER A 205 -8.16 11.68 10.93
CA SER A 205 -6.98 12.16 10.22
C SER A 205 -5.71 11.53 10.81
N GLY A 206 -4.84 11.05 9.92
CA GLY A 206 -3.64 10.27 10.29
C GLY A 206 -3.82 8.75 10.20
N ASP A 207 -5.01 8.26 9.84
CA ASP A 207 -5.26 6.82 9.70
C ASP A 207 -4.66 6.23 8.43
N VAL A 208 -4.20 4.99 8.54
CA VAL A 208 -4.07 4.04 7.43
C VAL A 208 -5.40 3.35 7.25
N VAL A 209 -5.98 3.42 6.05
CA VAL A 209 -7.28 2.82 5.75
C VAL A 209 -7.09 1.60 4.86
N LEU A 210 -7.50 0.43 5.33
CA LEU A 210 -7.44 -0.81 4.58
C LEU A 210 -8.86 -1.24 4.16
N ILE A 211 -9.02 -1.55 2.88
CA ILE A 211 -10.30 -1.90 2.28
C ILE A 211 -10.30 -3.37 1.91
N ARG A 212 -11.21 -4.13 2.51
CA ARG A 212 -11.40 -5.53 2.15
C ARG A 212 -12.55 -5.67 1.15
N THR A 213 -12.20 -6.10 -0.05
CA THR A 213 -13.12 -6.43 -1.14
C THR A 213 -13.48 -7.91 -1.14
N GLY A 214 -12.68 -8.73 -0.48
CA GLY A 214 -12.73 -10.20 -0.53
C GLY A 214 -12.05 -10.78 -1.77
N GLN A 215 -11.40 -9.95 -2.60
CA GLN A 215 -10.72 -10.42 -3.83
C GLN A 215 -9.62 -11.45 -3.52
N MET A 216 -9.03 -11.39 -2.33
CA MET A 216 -8.01 -12.34 -1.88
C MET A 216 -8.52 -13.80 -1.83
N THR A 217 -9.83 -14.03 -1.79
CA THR A 217 -10.42 -15.39 -1.93
C THR A 217 -10.10 -16.05 -3.27
N LEU A 218 -9.73 -15.26 -4.29
CA LEU A 218 -9.30 -15.74 -5.60
C LEU A 218 -7.78 -15.97 -5.70
N TRP A 219 -7.01 -15.52 -4.69
CA TRP A 219 -5.56 -15.73 -4.68
C TRP A 219 -5.22 -17.21 -4.44
N PRO A 220 -4.29 -17.83 -5.19
CA PRO A 220 -3.45 -17.27 -6.25
C PRO A 220 -3.94 -17.56 -7.69
N ASP A 221 -5.25 -17.70 -7.93
CA ASP A 221 -5.81 -17.95 -9.26
C ASP A 221 -5.60 -16.74 -10.18
N SER A 222 -5.45 -16.98 -11.48
CA SER A 222 -5.31 -15.92 -12.50
C SER A 222 -6.53 -14.98 -12.58
N LYS A 223 -7.70 -15.39 -12.09
CA LYS A 223 -8.89 -14.55 -11.99
C LYS A 223 -8.72 -13.38 -11.02
N PHE A 224 -7.76 -13.46 -10.11
CA PHE A 224 -7.44 -12.39 -9.16
C PHE A 224 -7.17 -11.04 -9.84
N VAL A 225 -6.59 -11.07 -11.05
CA VAL A 225 -6.22 -9.83 -11.79
C VAL A 225 -7.30 -9.31 -12.73
N MET A 226 -8.50 -9.92 -12.74
CA MET A 226 -9.55 -9.60 -13.72
C MET A 226 -10.74 -8.90 -13.05
N ASN A 227 -11.22 -7.81 -13.68
CA ASN A 227 -12.45 -7.13 -13.26
C ASN A 227 -12.53 -6.90 -11.74
N THR A 228 -11.46 -6.33 -11.17
CA THR A 228 -11.32 -6.19 -9.71
C THR A 228 -12.35 -5.21 -9.16
N PRO A 229 -13.08 -5.56 -8.08
CA PRO A 229 -13.81 -4.58 -7.29
C PRO A 229 -12.80 -3.68 -6.57
N GLY A 230 -13.13 -2.42 -6.35
CA GLY A 230 -12.24 -1.51 -5.66
C GLY A 230 -12.76 -0.08 -5.60
N LEU A 231 -11.96 0.82 -5.07
CA LEU A 231 -12.34 2.23 -4.98
C LEU A 231 -12.62 2.83 -6.36
N ASN A 232 -13.62 3.69 -6.41
CA ASN A 232 -13.72 4.69 -7.45
C ASN A 232 -13.10 6.02 -6.96
N ARG A 233 -12.98 7.01 -7.85
CA ARG A 233 -12.38 8.30 -7.51
C ARG A 233 -13.13 9.05 -6.39
N GLU A 234 -14.46 8.93 -6.31
CA GLU A 234 -15.27 9.54 -5.25
C GLU A 234 -14.92 8.97 -3.88
N GLY A 235 -14.83 7.63 -3.77
CA GLY A 235 -14.42 6.95 -2.54
C GLY A 235 -13.00 7.31 -2.12
N ALA A 236 -12.07 7.34 -3.05
CA ALA A 236 -10.69 7.76 -2.80
C ALA A 236 -10.64 9.22 -2.29
N ALA A 237 -11.43 10.11 -2.91
CA ALA A 237 -11.53 11.51 -2.51
C ALA A 237 -12.13 11.68 -1.10
N PHE A 238 -13.15 10.89 -0.78
CA PHE A 238 -13.75 10.90 0.57
C PHE A 238 -12.69 10.56 1.64
N LEU A 239 -11.92 9.48 1.45
CA LEU A 239 -10.90 9.06 2.41
C LEU A 239 -9.77 10.08 2.53
N ALA A 240 -9.22 10.54 1.40
CA ALA A 240 -8.12 11.50 1.41
C ALA A 240 -8.51 12.85 2.03
N LYS A 241 -9.71 13.38 1.73
CA LYS A 241 -10.24 14.63 2.31
C LYS A 241 -10.52 14.53 3.82
N ASN A 242 -10.71 13.31 4.34
CA ASN A 242 -10.85 13.05 5.76
C ASN A 242 -9.52 12.68 6.44
N GLY A 243 -8.39 12.81 5.73
CA GLY A 243 -7.05 12.76 6.29
C GLY A 243 -6.44 11.37 6.37
N ALA A 244 -6.90 10.41 5.57
CA ALA A 244 -6.17 9.16 5.38
C ALA A 244 -4.74 9.46 4.91
N VAL A 245 -3.75 8.81 5.53
CA VAL A 245 -2.33 9.02 5.18
C VAL A 245 -1.78 7.96 4.24
N THR A 246 -2.45 6.82 4.18
CA THR A 246 -2.19 5.71 3.26
C THR A 246 -3.47 4.93 3.10
N ILE A 247 -3.75 4.43 1.91
CA ILE A 247 -4.92 3.60 1.63
C ILE A 247 -4.43 2.31 1.00
N GLY A 248 -4.92 1.16 1.51
CA GLY A 248 -4.57 -0.15 0.98
C GLY A 248 -5.79 -1.01 0.71
N ALA A 249 -5.63 -2.07 -0.10
CA ALA A 249 -6.66 -3.07 -0.35
C ALA A 249 -6.11 -4.47 -0.62
N ASP A 250 -7.01 -5.44 -0.58
CA ASP A 250 -6.76 -6.85 -0.84
C ASP A 250 -6.87 -7.23 -2.33
N ASN A 251 -7.04 -6.26 -3.21
CA ASN A 251 -7.10 -6.43 -4.66
C ASN A 251 -5.80 -6.01 -5.36
N LEU A 252 -5.75 -6.16 -6.69
CA LEU A 252 -4.55 -5.92 -7.51
C LEU A 252 -4.18 -4.44 -7.64
N THR A 253 -5.16 -3.53 -7.66
CA THR A 253 -4.99 -2.15 -8.11
C THR A 253 -5.61 -1.13 -7.17
N LEU A 254 -5.96 -1.49 -5.94
CA LEU A 254 -6.76 -0.67 -5.02
C LEU A 254 -8.08 -0.22 -5.65
N GLU A 255 -8.06 0.17 -6.92
CA GLU A 255 -9.23 0.71 -7.60
C GLU A 255 -10.04 -0.34 -8.37
N GLN A 256 -11.26 0.03 -8.70
CA GLN A 256 -12.14 -0.72 -9.59
C GLN A 256 -11.51 -0.84 -10.98
N THR A 257 -11.50 -2.06 -11.53
CA THR A 257 -11.14 -2.28 -12.94
C THR A 257 -12.23 -3.05 -13.70
N PRO A 258 -12.50 -2.68 -14.99
CA PRO A 258 -12.02 -1.48 -15.66
C PRO A 258 -12.56 -0.20 -15.02
N ALA A 259 -11.80 0.89 -15.13
CA ALA A 259 -12.25 2.20 -14.65
C ALA A 259 -13.47 2.69 -15.44
N ALA A 260 -14.35 3.44 -14.75
CA ALA A 260 -15.52 4.04 -15.42
C ALA A 260 -15.15 5.27 -16.28
N ASP A 261 -13.99 5.88 -16.04
CA ASP A 261 -13.51 7.03 -16.83
C ASP A 261 -12.95 6.55 -18.17
N PRO A 262 -13.46 7.04 -19.31
CA PRO A 262 -13.02 6.58 -20.63
C PRO A 262 -11.63 7.11 -21.05
N ILE A 263 -11.10 8.12 -20.37
CA ILE A 263 -9.82 8.78 -20.69
C ILE A 263 -8.77 8.44 -19.65
N ASN A 264 -9.11 8.56 -18.36
CA ASN A 264 -8.22 8.21 -17.28
C ASN A 264 -8.47 6.75 -16.84
N PHE A 265 -7.61 5.85 -17.30
CA PHE A 265 -7.75 4.42 -17.04
C PHE A 265 -7.33 4.00 -15.62
N PHE A 266 -6.70 4.91 -14.83
CA PHE A 266 -6.40 4.75 -13.41
C PHE A 266 -6.72 6.04 -12.61
N PRO A 267 -8.02 6.37 -12.46
CA PRO A 267 -8.46 7.63 -11.83
C PRO A 267 -8.18 7.71 -10.33
N VAL A 268 -8.10 6.58 -9.64
CA VAL A 268 -7.78 6.54 -8.20
C VAL A 268 -6.27 6.72 -7.98
N HIS A 269 -5.43 6.03 -8.75
CA HIS A 269 -3.97 6.20 -8.68
C HIS A 269 -3.56 7.64 -8.94
N THR A 270 -4.02 8.23 -10.06
CA THR A 270 -3.70 9.62 -10.38
C THR A 270 -4.18 10.58 -9.30
N TYR A 271 -5.36 10.33 -8.73
CA TYR A 271 -5.89 11.16 -7.66
C TYR A 271 -5.05 11.03 -6.38
N LEU A 272 -4.88 9.82 -5.86
CA LEU A 272 -4.21 9.61 -4.58
C LEU A 272 -2.73 10.02 -4.64
N LEU A 273 -2.02 9.57 -5.68
CA LEU A 273 -0.58 9.80 -5.78
C LEU A 273 -0.25 11.23 -6.18
N ALA A 274 -0.93 11.81 -7.19
CA ALA A 274 -0.57 13.12 -7.71
C ALA A 274 -1.33 14.29 -7.10
N GLU A 275 -2.61 14.13 -6.76
CA GLU A 275 -3.46 15.23 -6.28
C GLU A 275 -3.61 15.26 -4.76
N ALA A 276 -3.57 14.09 -4.09
CA ALA A 276 -3.82 13.98 -2.65
C ALA A 276 -2.56 13.74 -1.82
N GLY A 277 -1.46 13.31 -2.43
CA GLY A 277 -0.22 12.97 -1.72
C GLY A 277 -0.41 11.80 -0.74
N VAL A 278 -1.21 10.79 -1.11
CA VAL A 278 -1.53 9.60 -0.33
C VAL A 278 -0.96 8.38 -1.05
N PRO A 279 0.05 7.68 -0.51
CA PRO A 279 0.58 6.46 -1.10
C PRO A 279 -0.43 5.31 -1.00
N ILE A 280 -0.29 4.32 -1.89
CA ILE A 280 -1.19 3.18 -2.06
C ILE A 280 -0.50 1.91 -1.60
N ILE A 281 -1.23 0.98 -0.97
CA ILE A 281 -0.75 -0.39 -0.68
C ILE A 281 -1.69 -1.39 -1.35
N GLU A 282 -1.13 -2.34 -2.09
CA GLU A 282 -1.90 -3.29 -2.89
C GLU A 282 -1.61 -4.74 -2.49
N ILE A 283 -2.52 -5.63 -2.88
CA ILE A 283 -2.41 -7.09 -2.71
C ILE A 283 -2.17 -7.46 -1.23
N MET A 284 -3.02 -6.93 -0.35
CA MET A 284 -2.91 -7.18 1.09
C MET A 284 -3.72 -8.40 1.52
N GLN A 285 -3.17 -9.17 2.47
CA GLN A 285 -3.92 -10.24 3.13
C GLN A 285 -4.69 -9.66 4.33
N LEU A 286 -6.01 -9.50 4.18
CA LEU A 286 -6.87 -8.86 5.18
C LEU A 286 -7.88 -9.83 5.81
N ASP A 287 -7.93 -11.09 5.36
CA ASP A 287 -8.97 -12.04 5.77
C ASP A 287 -8.91 -12.39 7.25
N GLU A 288 -7.71 -12.48 7.84
CA GLU A 288 -7.56 -12.81 9.26
C GLU A 288 -8.04 -11.67 10.17
N LEU A 289 -7.72 -10.41 9.83
CA LEU A 289 -8.27 -9.24 10.52
C LEU A 289 -9.81 -9.23 10.47
N ALA A 290 -10.37 -9.50 9.29
CA ALA A 290 -11.82 -9.53 9.08
C ALA A 290 -12.49 -10.67 9.86
N ALA A 291 -11.92 -11.88 9.84
CA ALA A 291 -12.45 -13.03 10.58
C ALA A 291 -12.50 -12.78 12.08
N ASP A 292 -11.49 -12.11 12.63
CA ASP A 292 -11.42 -11.73 14.04
C ASP A 292 -12.19 -10.45 14.37
N LYS A 293 -12.78 -9.78 13.35
CA LYS A 293 -13.50 -8.50 13.47
C LYS A 293 -12.66 -7.38 14.09
N VAL A 294 -11.37 -7.36 13.78
CA VAL A 294 -10.43 -6.33 14.22
C VAL A 294 -10.53 -5.16 13.25
N CYS A 295 -11.39 -4.18 13.54
CA CYS A 295 -11.59 -3.01 12.71
C CYS A 295 -10.60 -1.89 13.00
N GLU A 296 -10.03 -1.81 14.21
CA GLU A 296 -9.02 -0.82 14.60
C GLU A 296 -7.76 -1.51 15.10
N PHE A 297 -6.59 -1.08 14.63
CA PHE A 297 -5.31 -1.72 14.95
C PHE A 297 -4.16 -0.73 14.88
N ALA A 298 -3.03 -1.09 15.48
CA ALA A 298 -1.75 -0.46 15.24
C ALA A 298 -1.18 -1.03 13.92
N PHE A 299 -0.97 -0.18 12.94
CA PHE A 299 -0.37 -0.53 11.65
C PHE A 299 1.13 -0.24 11.66
N PHE A 300 1.92 -1.21 11.20
CA PHE A 300 3.35 -1.09 11.04
C PHE A 300 3.74 -1.54 9.63
N GLY A 301 4.34 -0.66 8.85
CA GLY A 301 4.76 -1.00 7.50
C GLY A 301 6.00 -0.23 7.07
N ALA A 302 6.90 -0.91 6.40
CA ALA A 302 8.04 -0.30 5.74
C ALA A 302 8.36 -1.07 4.46
N CYS A 303 8.65 -0.35 3.40
CA CYS A 303 9.06 -0.95 2.14
C CYS A 303 10.59 -1.08 2.05
N ILE A 304 11.06 -1.88 1.10
CA ILE A 304 12.47 -1.94 0.74
C ILE A 304 12.88 -0.59 0.14
N LYS A 305 14.03 -0.05 0.55
CA LYS A 305 14.55 1.24 0.07
C LYS A 305 15.18 1.12 -1.33
N LEU A 306 14.34 0.94 -2.34
CA LEU A 306 14.76 0.91 -3.74
C LEU A 306 14.85 2.35 -4.28
N ARG A 307 16.08 2.81 -4.52
CA ARG A 307 16.32 4.21 -4.92
C ARG A 307 15.69 4.54 -6.26
N GLY A 308 14.76 5.52 -6.27
CA GLY A 308 14.07 6.02 -7.44
C GLY A 308 13.05 5.07 -8.03
N ALA A 309 12.74 3.96 -7.36
CA ALA A 309 11.67 3.04 -7.78
C ALA A 309 10.29 3.65 -7.54
N THR A 310 9.35 3.27 -8.41
CA THR A 310 7.95 3.75 -8.39
C THR A 310 7.06 3.01 -7.40
N GLY A 311 7.53 1.90 -6.89
CA GLY A 311 6.93 1.10 -5.84
C GLY A 311 7.96 0.17 -5.24
N ALA A 312 7.63 -0.47 -4.13
CA ALA A 312 8.50 -1.44 -3.51
C ALA A 312 7.74 -2.46 -2.66
N PRO A 313 8.16 -3.73 -2.66
CA PRO A 313 7.61 -4.75 -1.77
C PRO A 313 7.68 -4.33 -0.32
N MET A 314 6.66 -4.70 0.43
CA MET A 314 6.60 -4.49 1.86
C MET A 314 5.92 -5.67 2.56
N ARG A 315 6.23 -5.83 3.84
CA ARG A 315 5.57 -6.80 4.73
C ARG A 315 4.94 -6.05 5.90
N PRO A 316 3.74 -5.48 5.71
CA PRO A 316 3.06 -4.78 6.77
C PRO A 316 2.48 -5.75 7.79
N VAL A 317 2.42 -5.31 9.04
CA VAL A 317 1.81 -6.07 10.14
C VAL A 317 0.83 -5.21 10.93
N ALA A 318 -0.13 -5.85 11.57
CA ALA A 318 -1.08 -5.18 12.45
C ALA A 318 -1.12 -5.85 13.83
N MET A 319 -1.39 -5.04 14.87
CA MET A 319 -1.73 -5.49 16.21
C MET A 319 -3.05 -4.85 16.64
N PRO A 320 -4.00 -5.58 17.26
CA PRO A 320 -5.24 -4.97 17.73
C PRO A 320 -4.97 -3.79 18.65
N LEU A 321 -5.88 -2.81 18.66
CA LEU A 321 -5.85 -1.73 19.66
C LEU A 321 -6.85 -2.04 20.78
N VAL A 322 -6.41 -1.94 22.02
CA VAL A 322 -7.27 -2.03 23.20
C VAL A 322 -7.74 -0.65 23.66
N ASP A 323 -8.88 -0.61 24.35
CA ASP A 323 -9.49 0.65 24.79
C ASP A 323 -8.66 1.37 25.86
N SER A 324 -7.99 0.62 26.71
CA SER A 324 -7.13 1.16 27.77
C SER A 324 -5.66 0.92 27.48
N PRO A 325 -4.77 1.87 27.85
CA PRO A 325 -3.34 1.66 27.72
C PRO A 325 -2.86 0.39 28.44
N ILE A 326 -1.95 -0.34 27.78
CA ILE A 326 -1.31 -1.54 28.36
C ILE A 326 -0.11 -1.15 29.23
N ILE A 327 0.50 0.04 28.97
CA ILE A 327 1.70 0.57 29.65
C ILE A 327 1.45 2.01 30.09
#